data_dae4a9d7d5b35a8e6ce9ffe94d059570
#
_entry.id   dae4a9d7d5b35a8e6ce9ffe94d059570
#
_cell.length_a   1.000
_cell.length_b   1.000
_cell.length_c   1.000
_cell.angle_alpha   90.00
_cell.angle_beta   90.00
_cell.angle_gamma   90.00
#
_symmetry.space_group_name_H-M   'P 1'
#
loop_
_entity.id
_entity.type
_entity.pdbx_description
1 polymer ?
#
loop_
_entity_poly.entity_id
_entity_poly.type
_entity_poly.pdbx_seq_one_letter_code
_entity_poly.pdbx_strand_id
1 'polypeptide(L)'
;TGKRTILSDFTNGAQGPSSDLLYNPGGLAIEKSRKILALSSPGPNGGTGNFLLRINPKTGQRVILSNFDDPKQGPLAQNIVGVAIEKSGKIIASGQLSEDNHVLFRINPKTGERVVLSDDLNSDQGPKFNLIQDTAIVPSVERP
;
A
#
# COMPACT_ATOMS: atom_id res chain seq x y z
N THR A 1 7.42 -27.39 10.38
CA THR A 1 6.36 -27.65 11.39
C THR A 1 5.09 -26.86 11.15
N GLY A 2 5.06 -25.81 10.31
CA GLY A 2 3.88 -25.00 10.00
C GLY A 2 3.28 -24.22 11.19
N LYS A 3 4.00 -24.07 12.28
CA LYS A 3 3.54 -23.28 13.44
C LYS A 3 3.38 -21.82 13.03
N ARG A 4 2.19 -21.26 13.29
CA ARG A 4 1.84 -19.86 12.99
C ARG A 4 1.90 -19.03 14.26
N THR A 5 2.33 -17.77 14.11
CA THR A 5 2.33 -16.77 15.18
C THR A 5 1.67 -15.49 14.65
N ILE A 6 0.79 -14.90 15.44
CA ILE A 6 0.21 -13.60 15.13
C ILE A 6 1.28 -12.54 15.42
N LEU A 7 1.71 -11.81 14.37
CA LEU A 7 2.67 -10.71 14.49
C LEU A 7 1.99 -9.41 14.91
N SER A 8 0.77 -9.18 14.44
CA SER A 8 -0.02 -8.01 14.77
C SER A 8 -1.49 -8.42 14.77
N ASP A 9 -2.15 -8.20 15.90
CA ASP A 9 -3.56 -8.51 16.07
C ASP A 9 -4.38 -7.24 15.78
N PHE A 10 -5.11 -7.25 14.67
CA PHE A 10 -5.90 -6.11 14.24
C PHE A 10 -7.16 -5.87 15.06
N THR A 11 -7.55 -6.80 15.93
CA THR A 11 -8.62 -6.58 16.92
C THR A 11 -8.11 -5.88 18.18
N ASN A 12 -6.77 -5.86 18.37
CA ASN A 12 -6.13 -5.20 19.51
C ASN A 12 -5.81 -3.74 19.21
N GLY A 13 -6.67 -2.82 19.66
CA GLY A 13 -6.48 -1.36 19.50
C GLY A 13 -5.23 -0.81 20.18
N ALA A 14 -4.66 -1.51 21.19
CA ALA A 14 -3.41 -1.11 21.81
C ALA A 14 -2.20 -1.24 20.88
N GLN A 15 -2.33 -2.03 19.79
CA GLN A 15 -1.30 -2.15 18.76
C GLN A 15 -1.46 -1.13 17.61
N GLY A 16 -2.45 -0.24 17.65
CA GLY A 16 -2.68 0.79 16.63
C GLY A 16 -4.03 0.63 15.95
N PRO A 17 -4.23 1.18 14.74
CA PRO A 17 -5.51 1.15 14.04
C PRO A 17 -6.15 -0.23 14.02
N SER A 18 -7.45 -0.30 14.36
CA SER A 18 -8.19 -1.56 14.56
C SER A 18 -8.80 -2.10 13.26
N SER A 19 -9.36 -3.32 13.33
CA SER A 19 -9.98 -4.01 12.20
C SER A 19 -11.20 -3.29 11.61
N ASP A 20 -11.86 -2.42 12.37
CA ASP A 20 -12.99 -1.63 11.87
C ASP A 20 -12.60 -0.70 10.72
N LEU A 21 -11.29 -0.38 10.63
CA LEU A 21 -10.69 0.42 9.56
C LEU A 21 -10.06 -0.43 8.45
N LEU A 22 -9.92 -1.75 8.63
CA LEU A 22 -9.06 -2.61 7.83
C LEU A 22 -9.83 -3.83 7.33
N TYR A 23 -10.62 -3.67 6.28
CA TYR A 23 -11.49 -4.74 5.82
C TYR A 23 -10.83 -5.72 4.84
N ASN A 24 -10.04 -5.24 3.89
CA ASN A 24 -9.34 -6.07 2.91
C ASN A 24 -7.84 -5.85 3.04
N PRO A 25 -7.09 -6.74 3.70
CA PRO A 25 -5.63 -6.68 3.63
C PRO A 25 -5.21 -6.95 2.18
N GLY A 26 -4.69 -5.91 1.53
CA GLY A 26 -4.09 -5.98 0.20
C GLY A 26 -2.64 -6.47 0.24
N GLY A 27 -1.84 -5.99 -0.71
CA GLY A 27 -0.43 -6.36 -0.82
C GLY A 27 0.39 -6.15 0.45
N LEU A 28 1.43 -6.98 0.59
CA LEU A 28 2.43 -6.89 1.66
C LEU A 28 3.81 -6.64 1.06
N ALA A 29 4.62 -5.80 1.72
CA ALA A 29 6.03 -5.61 1.39
C ALA A 29 6.87 -5.50 2.67
N ILE A 30 8.16 -5.84 2.57
CA ILE A 30 9.08 -5.77 3.71
C ILE A 30 10.15 -4.73 3.43
N GLU A 31 10.22 -3.72 4.29
CA GLU A 31 11.26 -2.69 4.21
C GLU A 31 12.65 -3.23 4.58
N LYS A 32 13.71 -2.56 4.13
CA LYS A 32 15.10 -2.86 4.58
C LYS A 32 15.24 -2.81 6.10
N SER A 33 14.43 -1.99 6.77
CA SER A 33 14.30 -1.91 8.23
C SER A 33 13.64 -3.13 8.87
N ARG A 34 13.18 -4.10 8.06
CA ARG A 34 12.38 -5.27 8.44
C ARG A 34 10.97 -4.94 8.95
N LYS A 35 10.52 -3.70 8.86
CA LYS A 35 9.12 -3.37 9.08
C LYS A 35 8.28 -3.88 7.91
N ILE A 36 7.03 -4.22 8.19
CA ILE A 36 6.09 -4.72 7.21
C ILE A 36 5.20 -3.58 6.77
N LEU A 37 5.07 -3.40 5.47
CA LEU A 37 4.04 -2.56 4.87
C LEU A 37 2.84 -3.44 4.55
N ALA A 38 1.65 -2.98 4.88
CA ALA A 38 0.41 -3.67 4.58
C ALA A 38 -0.62 -2.65 4.06
N LEU A 39 -1.27 -2.99 2.96
CA LEU A 39 -2.38 -2.21 2.44
C LEU A 39 -3.68 -2.64 3.08
N SER A 40 -4.56 -1.68 3.25
CA SER A 40 -5.95 -1.88 3.62
C SER A 40 -6.83 -1.06 2.70
N SER A 41 -7.88 -1.68 2.17
CA SER A 41 -8.90 -1.03 1.36
C SER A 41 -10.25 -1.08 2.07
N PRO A 42 -11.18 -0.16 1.75
CA PRO A 42 -12.53 -0.19 2.29
C PRO A 42 -13.22 -1.52 1.95
N GLY A 43 -14.00 -2.03 2.88
CA GLY A 43 -14.84 -3.19 2.63
C GLY A 43 -16.09 -2.83 1.82
N PRO A 44 -16.80 -3.85 1.29
CA PRO A 44 -18.04 -3.67 0.52
C PRO A 44 -19.17 -3.00 1.31
N ASN A 45 -19.07 -2.94 2.62
CA ASN A 45 -20.05 -2.33 3.52
C ASN A 45 -19.70 -0.88 3.89
N GLY A 46 -18.82 -0.19 3.12
CA GLY A 46 -18.46 1.20 3.36
C GLY A 46 -17.51 1.40 4.56
N GLY A 47 -16.73 0.39 4.90
CA GLY A 47 -15.62 0.55 5.87
C GLY A 47 -14.70 1.70 5.44
N THR A 48 -14.39 2.59 6.36
CA THR A 48 -13.58 3.77 6.10
C THR A 48 -12.09 3.40 6.06
N GLY A 49 -11.42 3.73 4.97
CA GLY A 49 -9.99 3.92 4.94
C GLY A 49 -9.20 3.07 3.95
N ASN A 50 -8.70 3.77 2.95
CA ASN A 50 -7.59 3.32 2.13
C ASN A 50 -6.28 3.69 2.84
N PHE A 51 -5.63 2.73 3.47
CA PHE A 51 -4.42 2.97 4.25
C PHE A 51 -3.23 2.13 3.79
N LEU A 52 -2.06 2.75 3.78
CA LEU A 52 -0.80 2.03 3.85
C LEU A 52 -0.33 2.04 5.30
N LEU A 53 -0.29 0.86 5.90
CA LEU A 53 0.17 0.67 7.27
C LEU A 53 1.64 0.29 7.29
N ARG A 54 2.32 0.72 8.36
CA ARG A 54 3.63 0.21 8.73
C ARG A 54 3.56 -0.53 10.06
N ILE A 55 3.97 -1.79 10.06
CA ILE A 55 3.87 -2.71 11.20
C ILE A 55 5.27 -3.04 11.71
N ASN A 56 5.45 -2.95 13.02
CA ASN A 56 6.66 -3.43 13.69
C ASN A 56 6.50 -4.93 14.00
N PRO A 57 7.24 -5.85 13.35
CA PRO A 57 7.06 -7.28 13.53
C PRO A 57 7.51 -7.80 14.92
N LYS A 58 8.25 -6.99 15.71
CA LYS A 58 8.67 -7.37 17.05
C LYS A 58 7.60 -7.07 18.10
N THR A 59 6.83 -6.01 17.93
CA THR A 59 5.84 -5.53 18.91
C THR A 59 4.41 -5.66 18.44
N GLY A 60 4.19 -5.90 17.14
CA GLY A 60 2.88 -5.89 16.50
C GLY A 60 2.29 -4.49 16.32
N GLN A 61 2.99 -3.45 16.76
CA GLN A 61 2.52 -2.06 16.66
C GLN A 61 2.38 -1.60 15.21
N ARG A 62 1.29 -0.91 14.92
CA ARG A 62 0.91 -0.39 13.60
C ARG A 62 0.79 1.11 13.62
N VAL A 63 1.18 1.75 12.54
CA VAL A 63 0.92 3.16 12.27
C VAL A 63 0.43 3.32 10.84
N ILE A 64 -0.44 4.29 10.59
CA ILE A 64 -0.80 4.70 9.25
C ILE A 64 0.37 5.50 8.70
N LEU A 65 0.99 5.00 7.62
CA LEU A 65 2.04 5.71 6.91
C LEU A 65 1.45 6.66 5.88
N SER A 66 0.49 6.19 5.09
CA SER A 66 -0.21 6.99 4.10
C SER A 66 -1.71 6.73 4.19
N ASN A 67 -2.49 7.79 4.33
CA ASN A 67 -3.95 7.77 4.28
C ASN A 67 -4.38 8.28 2.91
N PHE A 68 -4.89 7.40 2.06
CA PHE A 68 -5.30 7.75 0.70
C PHE A 68 -6.61 8.54 0.62
N ASP A 69 -7.29 8.74 1.75
CA ASP A 69 -8.44 9.62 1.89
C ASP A 69 -8.04 11.03 2.38
N ASP A 70 -6.75 11.26 2.68
CA ASP A 70 -6.22 12.56 3.10
C ASP A 70 -5.57 13.29 1.92
N PRO A 71 -6.18 14.41 1.43
CA PRO A 71 -5.64 15.18 0.32
C PRO A 71 -4.31 15.91 0.67
N LYS A 72 -4.00 16.08 1.96
CA LYS A 72 -2.72 16.67 2.40
C LYS A 72 -1.53 15.77 2.10
N GLN A 73 -1.76 14.47 1.97
CA GLN A 73 -0.72 13.50 1.63
C GLN A 73 -0.62 13.23 0.13
N GLY A 74 -1.45 13.83 -0.71
CA GLY A 74 -1.43 13.72 -2.16
C GLY A 74 -2.77 13.26 -2.76
N PRO A 75 -2.79 12.80 -4.03
CA PRO A 75 -4.02 12.41 -4.70
C PRO A 75 -4.82 11.36 -3.92
N LEU A 76 -6.14 11.53 -3.86
CA LEU A 76 -7.05 10.57 -3.24
C LEU A 76 -7.11 9.30 -4.09
N ALA A 77 -7.43 8.15 -3.46
CA ALA A 77 -7.63 6.91 -4.19
C ALA A 77 -8.85 6.16 -3.66
N GLN A 78 -9.58 5.52 -4.57
CA GLN A 78 -10.78 4.76 -4.22
C GLN A 78 -10.46 3.33 -3.78
N ASN A 79 -9.38 2.76 -4.34
CA ASN A 79 -8.97 1.40 -4.06
C ASN A 79 -7.46 1.25 -4.21
N ILE A 80 -6.82 0.54 -3.30
CA ILE A 80 -5.39 0.26 -3.32
C ILE A 80 -5.18 -1.24 -3.18
N VAL A 81 -4.41 -1.85 -4.09
CA VAL A 81 -4.34 -3.32 -4.18
C VAL A 81 -2.94 -3.89 -4.04
N GLY A 82 -1.91 -3.26 -4.61
CA GLY A 82 -0.55 -3.77 -4.59
C GLY A 82 0.45 -2.81 -3.94
N VAL A 83 1.49 -3.34 -3.30
CA VAL A 83 2.58 -2.56 -2.74
C VAL A 83 3.93 -3.22 -3.01
N ALA A 84 4.90 -2.41 -3.42
CA ALA A 84 6.29 -2.82 -3.62
C ALA A 84 7.26 -1.74 -3.15
N ILE A 85 8.54 -2.07 -3.02
CA ILE A 85 9.57 -1.15 -2.54
C ILE A 85 10.68 -1.07 -3.57
N GLU A 86 10.95 0.12 -4.10
CA GLU A 86 12.07 0.38 -5.01
C GLU A 86 13.42 0.18 -4.30
N LYS A 87 14.47 -0.05 -5.08
CA LYS A 87 15.86 -0.11 -4.57
C LYS A 87 16.25 1.16 -3.81
N SER A 88 15.68 2.30 -4.20
CA SER A 88 15.82 3.60 -3.53
C SER A 88 15.20 3.66 -2.14
N GLY A 89 14.33 2.71 -1.80
CA GLY A 89 13.51 2.71 -0.58
C GLY A 89 12.19 3.48 -0.71
N LYS A 90 11.89 4.08 -1.87
CA LYS A 90 10.56 4.62 -2.16
C LYS A 90 9.56 3.47 -2.27
N ILE A 91 8.32 3.75 -1.93
CA ILE A 91 7.24 2.76 -1.97
C ILE A 91 6.42 3.01 -3.23
N ILE A 92 6.10 1.95 -3.95
CA ILE A 92 5.14 1.96 -5.05
C ILE A 92 3.86 1.30 -4.57
N ALA A 93 2.74 1.94 -4.81
CA ALA A 93 1.42 1.34 -4.60
C ALA A 93 0.61 1.44 -5.89
N SER A 94 -0.13 0.38 -6.22
CA SER A 94 -1.09 0.38 -7.32
C SER A 94 -2.50 0.58 -6.79
N GLY A 95 -3.32 1.31 -7.55
CA GLY A 95 -4.69 1.60 -7.16
C GLY A 95 -5.49 2.32 -8.23
N GLN A 96 -6.59 2.92 -7.82
CA GLN A 96 -7.53 3.61 -8.69
C GLN A 96 -7.84 5.01 -8.15
N LEU A 97 -7.85 6.01 -9.03
CA LEU A 97 -8.40 7.35 -8.74
C LEU A 97 -9.91 7.38 -8.98
N SER A 98 -10.40 6.59 -9.95
CA SER A 98 -11.80 6.36 -10.28
C SER A 98 -11.97 4.94 -10.84
N GLU A 99 -13.21 4.54 -11.15
CA GLU A 99 -13.49 3.21 -11.72
C GLU A 99 -12.68 2.88 -12.97
N ASP A 100 -12.47 3.90 -13.83
CA ASP A 100 -11.78 3.76 -15.13
C ASP A 100 -10.34 4.29 -15.12
N ASN A 101 -9.82 4.71 -13.98
CA ASN A 101 -8.47 5.30 -13.89
C ASN A 101 -7.59 4.53 -12.89
N HIS A 102 -6.76 3.65 -13.43
CA HIS A 102 -5.75 2.93 -12.68
C HIS A 102 -4.43 3.69 -12.67
N VAL A 103 -3.78 3.71 -11.52
CA VAL A 103 -2.55 4.48 -11.32
C VAL A 103 -1.52 3.71 -10.51
N LEU A 104 -0.27 4.08 -10.70
CA LEU A 104 0.80 3.78 -9.79
C LEU A 104 1.14 5.04 -9.00
N PHE A 105 1.15 4.91 -7.69
CA PHE A 105 1.64 5.95 -6.78
C PHE A 105 3.08 5.68 -6.39
N ARG A 106 3.85 6.75 -6.23
CA ARG A 106 5.12 6.71 -5.51
C ARG A 106 4.96 7.43 -4.18
N ILE A 107 5.30 6.74 -3.08
CA ILE A 107 5.07 7.20 -1.70
C ILE A 107 6.42 7.44 -1.02
N ASN A 108 6.51 8.55 -0.32
CA ASN A 108 7.64 8.87 0.53
C ASN A 108 7.61 8.01 1.81
N PRO A 109 8.61 7.16 2.09
CA PRO A 109 8.58 6.27 3.24
C PRO A 109 8.70 7.00 4.60
N LYS A 110 9.03 8.30 4.62
CA LYS A 110 9.14 9.08 5.86
C LYS A 110 7.87 9.86 6.18
N THR A 111 7.25 10.46 5.16
CA THR A 111 6.11 11.38 5.34
C THR A 111 4.76 10.76 4.97
N GLY A 112 4.76 9.68 4.18
CA GLY A 112 3.55 9.11 3.61
C GLY A 112 2.97 9.90 2.44
N GLU A 113 3.58 11.04 2.09
CA GLU A 113 3.20 11.83 0.91
C GLU A 113 3.37 11.02 -0.36
N ARG A 114 2.44 11.19 -1.28
CA ARG A 114 2.39 10.44 -2.53
C ARG A 114 2.20 11.33 -3.74
N VAL A 115 2.69 10.85 -4.86
CA VAL A 115 2.49 11.42 -6.19
C VAL A 115 2.07 10.31 -7.14
N VAL A 116 1.32 10.64 -8.18
CA VAL A 116 1.07 9.71 -9.29
C VAL A 116 2.38 9.55 -10.07
N LEU A 117 2.81 8.30 -10.20
CA LEU A 117 3.99 7.92 -10.99
C LEU A 117 3.60 7.55 -12.42
N SER A 118 2.49 6.84 -12.57
CA SER A 118 1.94 6.45 -13.85
C SER A 118 0.42 6.47 -13.78
N ASP A 119 -0.21 6.99 -14.83
CA ASP A 119 -1.65 7.19 -14.97
C ASP A 119 -2.09 6.57 -16.31
N ASP A 120 -3.02 5.64 -16.29
CA ASP A 120 -3.46 4.93 -17.49
C ASP A 120 -4.36 5.76 -18.42
N LEU A 121 -4.85 6.91 -17.96
CA LEU A 121 -5.50 7.89 -18.82
C LEU A 121 -4.51 8.80 -19.56
N ASN A 122 -3.24 8.78 -19.17
CA ASN A 122 -2.19 9.52 -19.85
C ASN A 122 -1.57 8.68 -20.98
N SER A 123 -2.05 8.87 -22.20
CA SER A 123 -1.59 8.15 -23.39
C SER A 123 -0.09 8.30 -23.69
N ASP A 124 0.55 9.38 -23.21
CA ASP A 124 1.98 9.62 -23.40
C ASP A 124 2.84 8.67 -22.54
N GLN A 125 2.24 8.06 -21.52
CA GLN A 125 2.91 7.10 -20.63
C GLN A 125 2.79 5.65 -21.11
N GLY A 126 1.99 5.37 -22.14
CA GLY A 126 1.83 4.04 -22.71
C GLY A 126 0.38 3.54 -22.74
N PRO A 127 0.19 2.24 -22.98
CA PRO A 127 -1.14 1.65 -23.05
C PRO A 127 -1.83 1.64 -21.68
N LYS A 128 -3.16 1.67 -21.69
CA LYS A 128 -3.97 1.55 -20.47
C LYS A 128 -3.74 0.22 -19.76
N PHE A 129 -3.82 0.25 -18.44
CA PHE A 129 -3.96 -0.93 -17.62
C PHE A 129 -5.42 -1.41 -17.67
N ASN A 130 -5.67 -2.66 -18.01
CA ASN A 130 -7.04 -3.18 -17.94
C ASN A 130 -7.46 -3.50 -16.51
N LEU A 131 -6.50 -3.92 -15.67
CA LEU A 131 -6.69 -4.22 -14.25
C LEU A 131 -5.31 -4.35 -13.60
N ILE A 132 -5.12 -3.68 -12.46
CA ILE A 132 -3.94 -3.89 -11.62
C ILE A 132 -4.39 -4.62 -10.36
N GLN A 133 -3.91 -5.86 -10.16
CA GLN A 133 -4.23 -6.65 -8.97
C GLN A 133 -3.08 -6.69 -7.96
N ASP A 134 -1.84 -6.51 -8.41
CA ASP A 134 -0.66 -6.54 -7.55
C ASP A 134 0.49 -5.73 -8.16
N THR A 135 1.51 -5.46 -7.37
CA THR A 135 2.71 -4.75 -7.79
C THR A 135 3.94 -5.43 -7.22
N ALA A 136 4.89 -5.75 -8.08
CA ALA A 136 6.17 -6.30 -7.69
C ALA A 136 7.31 -5.53 -8.36
N ILE A 137 8.43 -5.41 -7.66
CA ILE A 137 9.68 -4.88 -8.23
C ILE A 137 10.62 -6.04 -8.46
N VAL A 138 10.95 -6.27 -9.71
CA VAL A 138 11.97 -7.24 -10.08
C VAL A 138 13.34 -6.63 -9.77
N PRO A 139 14.22 -7.29 -8.99
CA PRO A 139 15.58 -6.86 -8.81
C PRO A 139 16.27 -6.76 -10.18
N SER A 140 16.98 -5.66 -10.44
CA SER A 140 17.81 -5.56 -11.63
C SER A 140 18.81 -6.71 -11.63
N VAL A 141 18.69 -7.63 -12.58
CA VAL A 141 19.75 -8.60 -12.86
C VAL A 141 20.89 -7.77 -13.44
N GLU A 142 21.98 -7.60 -12.70
CA GLU A 142 23.22 -7.10 -13.28
C GLU A 142 23.59 -8.12 -14.34
N ARG A 143 23.49 -7.73 -15.61
CA ARG A 143 24.04 -8.56 -16.69
C ARG A 143 25.56 -8.51 -16.56
N PRO A 144 26.23 -9.66 -16.60
CA PRO A 144 27.67 -9.74 -16.54
C PRO A 144 28.32 -9.01 -17.72
#